data_b8583078161b77e1618e8a583ddc68a0
#
_entry.id   b8583078161b77e1618e8a583ddc68a0
#
_cell.length_a   1.000
_cell.length_b   1.000
_cell.length_c   1.000
_cell.angle_alpha   90.00
_cell.angle_beta   90.00
_cell.angle_gamma   90.00
#
_symmetry.space_group_name_H-M   'P 1'
#
loop_
_entity.id
_entity.type
_entity.pdbx_description
1 polymer ?
#
loop_
_entity_poly.entity_id
_entity_poly.type
_entity_poly.pdbx_seq_one_letter_code
_entity_poly.pdbx_strand_id
1 'polypeptide(L)'
;MGRVIAIDNLSALITGLPGIEIHGNKLRLCFSYKGHRCREVLDIPLTKVNIKFAANKLAAIKHEIALGNFDYAKHFPSSKTLIRLGVKTTTNMNLAESITAFLESVGPTVGISTKRSYLSAFRRMTLFLGQEMRIADLLPMHIERLRNHLLSDCQPRSVKTYLGHVGNLLRWAAQNELIERQFDVRVNSAKVSTGKSADPFELWEFQKLLDVTSNKQFKNILLVLAYTGIRPGELRALSWGDVDFEQQVLNIRRNITQQQMQFKLPKTNRTRIVHLMPPALAALQEQLQITGALSDTKIDMHLPGGMIVRQTLRPVFRPTKLVPGRPPFYSGVFLVAPWRAAINKSGVRYRRAYQLRHTFASWNITAHGNLAFIAEQMGHNSARMLQEVYGKWIESASRSEADVIWSAMQKNGHLPQ
;
A
#
# COMPACT_ATOMS: atom_id res chain seq x y z
N MET A 1 58.98 -19.17 4.03
CA MET A 1 59.78 -18.14 3.31
C MET A 1 59.57 -18.32 1.82
N GLY A 2 58.65 -17.55 1.23
CA GLY A 2 58.39 -17.58 -0.22
C GLY A 2 59.49 -16.72 -0.92
N ARG A 3 60.20 -17.31 -1.83
CA ARG A 3 61.16 -16.59 -2.70
C ARG A 3 60.42 -15.47 -3.48
N VAL A 4 60.79 -14.23 -3.21
CA VAL A 4 60.42 -13.08 -4.07
C VAL A 4 61.23 -13.29 -5.36
N ILE A 5 60.55 -13.77 -6.41
CA ILE A 5 61.13 -13.83 -7.77
C ILE A 5 61.14 -12.39 -8.30
N ALA A 6 62.30 -11.92 -8.72
CA ALA A 6 62.45 -10.59 -9.25
C ALA A 6 61.52 -10.33 -10.45
N ILE A 7 60.93 -9.14 -10.57
CA ILE A 7 59.95 -8.76 -11.61
C ILE A 7 60.46 -9.00 -13.01
N ASP A 8 61.78 -8.88 -13.24
CA ASP A 8 62.46 -9.12 -14.52
C ASP A 8 62.30 -10.53 -15.07
N ASN A 9 62.30 -11.57 -14.19
CA ASN A 9 62.09 -12.97 -14.59
C ASN A 9 60.61 -13.30 -14.95
N LEU A 10 59.65 -12.53 -14.39
CA LEU A 10 58.23 -12.68 -14.73
C LEU A 10 57.83 -11.96 -16.01
N SER A 11 58.51 -10.86 -16.32
CA SER A 11 58.37 -10.10 -17.60
C SER A 11 58.75 -10.96 -18.80
N ALA A 12 59.84 -11.75 -18.68
CA ALA A 12 60.27 -12.68 -19.74
C ALA A 12 59.23 -13.77 -20.04
N LEU A 13 58.49 -14.22 -19.07
CA LEU A 13 57.42 -15.23 -19.21
C LEU A 13 56.19 -14.70 -19.98
N ILE A 14 55.97 -13.40 -19.98
CA ILE A 14 54.82 -12.76 -20.64
C ILE A 14 55.17 -12.38 -22.10
N THR A 15 56.44 -12.17 -22.45
CA THR A 15 56.87 -11.77 -23.76
C THR A 15 56.43 -12.74 -24.89
N GLY A 16 56.15 -14.02 -24.58
CA GLY A 16 55.59 -14.99 -25.50
C GLY A 16 54.09 -15.16 -25.48
N LEU A 17 53.33 -14.34 -24.70
CA LEU A 17 51.87 -14.50 -24.49
C LEU A 17 51.12 -13.28 -25.04
N PRO A 18 50.73 -13.27 -26.31
CA PRO A 18 50.08 -12.13 -26.93
C PRO A 18 48.70 -11.85 -26.32
N GLY A 19 48.53 -10.64 -25.82
CA GLY A 19 47.28 -10.19 -25.18
C GLY A 19 47.29 -10.28 -23.65
N ILE A 20 48.45 -10.54 -23.04
CA ILE A 20 48.65 -10.41 -21.59
C ILE A 20 49.67 -9.30 -21.34
N GLU A 21 49.32 -8.39 -20.46
CA GLU A 21 50.18 -7.25 -20.10
C GLU A 21 50.30 -7.15 -18.56
N ILE A 22 51.44 -6.64 -18.08
CA ILE A 22 51.60 -6.27 -16.67
C ILE A 22 51.02 -4.89 -16.46
N HIS A 23 50.24 -4.70 -15.44
CA HIS A 23 49.65 -3.43 -15.04
C HIS A 23 49.88 -3.20 -13.52
N GLY A 24 50.97 -2.47 -13.20
CA GLY A 24 51.44 -2.41 -11.81
C GLY A 24 51.85 -3.79 -11.28
N ASN A 25 51.27 -4.23 -10.19
CA ASN A 25 51.49 -5.56 -9.62
C ASN A 25 50.40 -6.58 -10.00
N LYS A 26 49.64 -6.34 -11.07
CA LYS A 26 48.52 -7.16 -11.54
C LYS A 26 48.69 -7.52 -13.01
N LEU A 27 47.92 -8.53 -13.45
CA LEU A 27 47.84 -8.95 -14.86
C LEU A 27 46.68 -8.24 -15.57
N ARG A 28 46.87 -7.87 -16.84
CA ARG A 28 45.82 -7.29 -17.67
C ARG A 28 45.66 -8.12 -18.95
N LEU A 29 44.39 -8.46 -19.26
CA LEU A 29 44.03 -9.13 -20.51
C LEU A 29 43.69 -8.10 -21.57
N CYS A 30 44.21 -8.31 -22.79
CA CYS A 30 43.94 -7.48 -23.97
C CYS A 30 43.37 -8.35 -25.08
N PHE A 31 42.18 -8.03 -25.56
CA PHE A 31 41.48 -8.74 -26.64
C PHE A 31 40.54 -7.78 -27.39
N SER A 32 40.11 -8.19 -28.59
CA SER A 32 39.13 -7.43 -29.36
C SER A 32 37.75 -8.07 -29.23
N TYR A 33 36.73 -7.25 -29.03
CA TYR A 33 35.33 -7.69 -28.99
C TYR A 33 34.42 -6.65 -29.64
N LYS A 34 33.55 -7.05 -30.56
CA LYS A 34 32.65 -6.17 -31.33
C LYS A 34 33.38 -4.94 -31.93
N GLY A 35 34.57 -5.14 -32.51
CA GLY A 35 35.38 -4.05 -33.11
C GLY A 35 36.11 -3.15 -32.13
N HIS A 36 35.97 -3.37 -30.81
CA HIS A 36 36.65 -2.55 -29.79
C HIS A 36 37.80 -3.33 -29.14
N ARG A 37 38.92 -2.61 -28.89
CA ARG A 37 40.02 -3.15 -28.09
C ARG A 37 39.66 -3.05 -26.62
N CYS A 38 39.53 -4.21 -25.94
CA CYS A 38 39.22 -4.35 -24.53
C CYS A 38 40.48 -4.62 -23.71
N ARG A 39 40.59 -3.97 -22.53
CA ARG A 39 41.70 -4.12 -21.61
C ARG A 39 41.14 -4.30 -20.20
N GLU A 40 41.23 -5.53 -19.67
CA GLU A 40 40.65 -5.89 -18.38
C GLU A 40 41.71 -6.31 -17.38
N VAL A 41 41.78 -5.65 -16.23
CA VAL A 41 42.73 -5.97 -15.17
C VAL A 41 42.16 -7.10 -14.32
N LEU A 42 42.95 -8.17 -14.14
CA LEU A 42 42.61 -9.25 -13.22
C LEU A 42 43.06 -8.87 -11.81
N ASP A 43 42.17 -9.00 -10.85
CA ASP A 43 42.47 -8.74 -9.43
C ASP A 43 43.20 -9.93 -8.76
N ILE A 44 44.32 -10.29 -9.39
CA ILE A 44 45.19 -11.39 -8.92
C ILE A 44 46.66 -10.90 -8.95
N PRO A 45 47.49 -11.33 -7.96
CA PRO A 45 48.90 -10.91 -7.87
C PRO A 45 49.72 -11.51 -9.02
N LEU A 46 50.82 -10.82 -9.36
CA LEU A 46 51.73 -11.23 -10.41
C LEU A 46 52.58 -12.44 -9.94
N THR A 47 52.17 -13.65 -10.35
CA THR A 47 52.90 -14.88 -10.07
C THR A 47 52.91 -15.79 -11.30
N LYS A 48 53.88 -16.72 -11.38
CA LYS A 48 53.98 -17.69 -12.50
C LYS A 48 52.69 -18.50 -12.70
N VAL A 49 52.01 -18.89 -11.61
CA VAL A 49 50.74 -19.61 -11.65
C VAL A 49 49.64 -18.73 -12.24
N ASN A 50 49.56 -17.48 -11.81
CA ASN A 50 48.56 -16.55 -12.27
C ASN A 50 48.78 -16.07 -13.71
N ILE A 51 50.03 -16.06 -14.23
CA ILE A 51 50.33 -15.84 -15.65
C ILE A 51 49.73 -16.98 -16.47
N LYS A 52 49.90 -18.26 -16.07
CA LYS A 52 49.31 -19.40 -16.76
C LYS A 52 47.78 -19.37 -16.69
N PHE A 53 47.21 -18.99 -15.54
CA PHE A 53 45.75 -18.81 -15.38
C PHE A 53 45.23 -17.71 -16.34
N ALA A 54 45.92 -16.55 -16.42
CA ALA A 54 45.55 -15.47 -17.30
C ALA A 54 45.59 -15.88 -18.77
N ALA A 55 46.60 -16.67 -19.18
CA ALA A 55 46.72 -17.22 -20.55
C ALA A 55 45.53 -18.15 -20.88
N ASN A 56 45.19 -19.06 -19.99
CA ASN A 56 44.04 -19.98 -20.17
C ASN A 56 42.73 -19.20 -20.22
N LYS A 57 42.53 -18.23 -19.37
CA LYS A 57 41.33 -17.38 -19.36
C LYS A 57 41.20 -16.58 -20.64
N LEU A 58 42.31 -16.00 -21.14
CA LEU A 58 42.30 -15.28 -22.41
C LEU A 58 42.01 -16.19 -23.62
N ALA A 59 42.54 -17.40 -23.62
CA ALA A 59 42.26 -18.40 -24.64
C ALA A 59 40.74 -18.81 -24.65
N ALA A 60 40.17 -19.05 -23.47
CA ALA A 60 38.72 -19.31 -23.32
C ALA A 60 37.86 -18.15 -23.84
N ILE A 61 38.19 -16.90 -23.48
CA ILE A 61 37.51 -15.71 -23.98
C ILE A 61 37.56 -15.63 -25.50
N LYS A 62 38.77 -15.79 -26.09
CA LYS A 62 38.91 -15.78 -27.56
C LYS A 62 38.09 -16.86 -28.23
N HIS A 63 38.06 -18.05 -27.66
CA HIS A 63 37.26 -19.16 -28.15
C HIS A 63 35.76 -18.86 -28.10
N GLU A 64 35.26 -18.38 -27.01
CA GLU A 64 33.83 -17.98 -26.85
C GLU A 64 33.46 -16.84 -27.82
N ILE A 65 34.37 -15.87 -28.04
CA ILE A 65 34.19 -14.82 -29.05
C ILE A 65 34.06 -15.40 -30.45
N ALA A 66 34.93 -16.35 -30.80
CA ALA A 66 34.89 -17.00 -32.10
C ALA A 66 33.62 -17.83 -32.34
N LEU A 67 33.06 -18.42 -31.28
CA LEU A 67 31.80 -19.16 -31.32
C LEU A 67 30.55 -18.23 -31.24
N GLY A 68 30.74 -16.93 -31.02
CA GLY A 68 29.64 -15.98 -30.93
C GLY A 68 28.83 -16.03 -29.60
N ASN A 69 29.30 -16.79 -28.60
CA ASN A 69 28.61 -16.99 -27.31
C ASN A 69 29.31 -16.30 -26.12
N PHE A 70 30.28 -15.40 -26.40
CA PHE A 70 30.98 -14.65 -25.36
C PHE A 70 30.09 -13.62 -24.66
N ASP A 71 29.92 -13.80 -23.35
CA ASP A 71 29.21 -12.87 -22.47
C ASP A 71 30.23 -12.02 -21.68
N TYR A 72 30.40 -10.76 -22.11
CA TYR A 72 31.35 -9.84 -21.48
C TYR A 72 31.02 -9.57 -20.01
N ALA A 73 29.72 -9.43 -19.66
CA ALA A 73 29.28 -9.15 -18.30
C ALA A 73 29.55 -10.33 -17.35
N LYS A 74 29.44 -11.55 -17.85
CA LYS A 74 29.75 -12.77 -17.09
C LYS A 74 31.24 -12.86 -16.73
N HIS A 75 32.13 -12.49 -17.65
CA HIS A 75 33.58 -12.56 -17.42
C HIS A 75 34.14 -11.36 -16.66
N PHE A 76 33.54 -10.17 -16.82
CA PHE A 76 34.00 -8.89 -16.26
C PHE A 76 32.84 -8.02 -15.78
N PRO A 77 32.11 -8.43 -14.74
CA PRO A 77 30.86 -7.77 -14.30
C PRO A 77 31.06 -6.33 -13.82
N SER A 78 32.28 -5.98 -13.37
CA SER A 78 32.61 -4.65 -12.87
C SER A 78 33.35 -3.77 -13.89
N SER A 79 33.42 -4.18 -15.15
CA SER A 79 34.19 -3.46 -16.18
C SER A 79 33.48 -2.20 -16.68
N LYS A 80 34.19 -1.08 -16.68
CA LYS A 80 33.73 0.18 -17.32
C LYS A 80 33.56 0.03 -18.85
N THR A 81 34.18 -0.97 -19.46
CA THR A 81 34.07 -1.29 -20.89
C THR A 81 32.66 -1.75 -21.26
N LEU A 82 31.88 -2.32 -20.33
CA LEU A 82 30.49 -2.72 -20.54
C LEU A 82 29.62 -1.54 -20.99
N ILE A 83 29.78 -0.37 -20.35
CA ILE A 83 29.06 0.86 -20.70
C ILE A 83 29.41 1.27 -22.14
N ARG A 84 30.71 1.23 -22.52
CA ARG A 84 31.20 1.60 -23.84
C ARG A 84 30.75 0.63 -24.94
N LEU A 85 30.56 -0.65 -24.60
CA LEU A 85 30.09 -1.69 -25.52
C LEU A 85 28.55 -1.70 -25.65
N GLY A 86 27.83 -0.80 -24.95
CA GLY A 86 26.37 -0.82 -24.91
C GLY A 86 25.80 -2.13 -24.30
N VAL A 87 26.66 -2.90 -23.61
CA VAL A 87 26.23 -4.08 -22.89
C VAL A 87 25.53 -3.58 -21.63
N LYS A 88 24.24 -3.79 -21.56
CA LYS A 88 23.48 -3.49 -20.35
C LYS A 88 24.11 -4.27 -19.19
N THR A 89 24.71 -3.57 -18.26
CA THR A 89 25.08 -4.15 -16.99
C THR A 89 23.77 -4.48 -16.30
N THR A 90 23.35 -5.73 -16.31
CA THR A 90 22.39 -6.22 -15.33
C THR A 90 23.02 -5.88 -13.99
N THR A 91 22.52 -4.81 -13.36
CA THR A 91 22.96 -4.42 -12.04
C THR A 91 22.79 -5.63 -11.15
N ASN A 92 23.88 -6.05 -10.52
CA ASN A 92 23.93 -7.29 -9.72
C ASN A 92 23.23 -7.06 -8.36
N MET A 93 22.10 -6.32 -8.40
CA MET A 93 21.34 -5.96 -7.19
C MET A 93 20.69 -7.18 -6.58
N ASN A 94 20.90 -7.36 -5.28
CA ASN A 94 20.15 -8.35 -4.51
C ASN A 94 18.74 -7.81 -4.17
N LEU A 95 17.90 -8.65 -3.56
CA LEU A 95 16.53 -8.28 -3.19
C LEU A 95 16.49 -7.13 -2.20
N ALA A 96 17.41 -7.08 -1.23
CA ALA A 96 17.43 -6.01 -0.23
C ALA A 96 17.75 -4.66 -0.85
N GLU A 97 18.75 -4.60 -1.74
CA GLU A 97 19.12 -3.40 -2.49
C GLU A 97 17.99 -2.95 -3.43
N SER A 98 17.40 -3.88 -4.17
CA SER A 98 16.29 -3.61 -5.09
C SER A 98 15.06 -3.07 -4.38
N ILE A 99 14.71 -3.64 -3.22
CA ILE A 99 13.62 -3.17 -2.37
C ILE A 99 13.88 -1.76 -1.85
N THR A 100 15.11 -1.47 -1.43
CA THR A 100 15.52 -0.13 -0.95
C THR A 100 15.36 0.90 -2.05
N ALA A 101 15.92 0.65 -3.23
CA ALA A 101 15.84 1.55 -4.38
C ALA A 101 14.38 1.75 -4.85
N PHE A 102 13.57 0.68 -4.87
CA PHE A 102 12.14 0.78 -5.15
C PHE A 102 11.42 1.68 -4.16
N LEU A 103 11.65 1.48 -2.85
CA LEU A 103 11.00 2.27 -1.80
C LEU A 103 11.42 3.74 -1.82
N GLU A 104 12.64 4.05 -2.22
CA GLU A 104 13.12 5.41 -2.45
C GLU A 104 12.41 6.04 -3.66
N SER A 105 12.31 5.30 -4.76
CA SER A 105 11.63 5.74 -5.98
C SER A 105 10.14 6.06 -5.76
N VAL A 106 9.41 5.19 -5.07
CA VAL A 106 7.96 5.38 -4.85
C VAL A 106 7.64 6.18 -3.58
N GLY A 107 8.61 6.32 -2.67
CA GLY A 107 8.42 6.94 -1.34
C GLY A 107 7.75 8.30 -1.36
N PRO A 108 8.15 9.24 -2.25
CA PRO A 108 7.51 10.55 -2.37
C PRO A 108 6.06 10.52 -2.82
N THR A 109 5.64 9.49 -3.56
CA THR A 109 4.33 9.41 -4.19
C THR A 109 3.30 8.60 -3.38
N VAL A 110 3.75 7.78 -2.43
CA VAL A 110 2.88 6.89 -1.66
C VAL A 110 2.70 7.34 -0.22
N GLY A 111 1.48 7.20 0.29
CA GLY A 111 1.20 7.49 1.70
C GLY A 111 1.86 6.49 2.66
N ILE A 112 2.11 6.92 3.90
CA ILE A 112 2.81 6.16 4.95
C ILE A 112 2.19 4.77 5.19
N SER A 113 0.85 4.66 5.15
CA SER A 113 0.17 3.35 5.29
C SER A 113 0.49 2.39 4.14
N THR A 114 0.63 2.90 2.92
CA THR A 114 1.02 2.13 1.74
C THR A 114 2.49 1.70 1.86
N LYS A 115 3.38 2.62 2.27
CA LYS A 115 4.80 2.30 2.51
C LYS A 115 4.95 1.17 3.54
N ARG A 116 4.18 1.19 4.64
CA ARG A 116 4.18 0.09 5.62
C ARG A 116 3.67 -1.23 5.05
N SER A 117 2.65 -1.17 4.19
CA SER A 117 2.14 -2.36 3.52
C SER A 117 3.19 -2.97 2.58
N TYR A 118 3.94 -2.13 1.85
CA TYR A 118 5.11 -2.57 1.08
C TYR A 118 6.16 -3.24 1.97
N LEU A 119 6.58 -2.57 3.05
CA LEU A 119 7.57 -3.11 3.98
C LEU A 119 7.14 -4.46 4.59
N SER A 120 5.85 -4.61 4.93
CA SER A 120 5.33 -5.89 5.43
C SER A 120 5.39 -7.00 4.37
N ALA A 121 5.06 -6.70 3.12
CA ALA A 121 5.13 -7.65 2.01
C ALA A 121 6.58 -8.05 1.71
N PHE A 122 7.48 -7.08 1.61
CA PHE A 122 8.88 -7.32 1.27
C PHE A 122 9.64 -8.04 2.38
N ARG A 123 9.35 -7.74 3.66
CA ARG A 123 9.89 -8.51 4.77
C ARG A 123 9.53 -10.00 4.67
N ARG A 124 8.27 -10.33 4.31
CA ARG A 124 7.87 -11.74 4.13
C ARG A 124 8.55 -12.36 2.91
N MET A 125 8.70 -11.60 1.84
CA MET A 125 9.41 -12.03 0.63
C MET A 125 10.89 -12.35 0.94
N THR A 126 11.61 -11.44 1.60
CA THR A 126 13.03 -11.62 1.93
C THR A 126 13.28 -12.70 2.98
N LEU A 127 12.36 -12.88 3.94
CA LEU A 127 12.45 -14.00 4.89
C LEU A 127 12.30 -15.36 4.22
N PHE A 128 11.52 -15.46 3.16
CA PHE A 128 11.28 -16.72 2.45
C PHE A 128 12.32 -17.00 1.34
N LEU A 129 12.67 -15.99 0.55
CA LEU A 129 13.58 -16.13 -0.61
C LEU A 129 15.06 -15.89 -0.27
N GLY A 130 15.35 -15.23 0.85
CA GLY A 130 16.68 -14.72 1.18
C GLY A 130 16.89 -13.30 0.65
N GLN A 131 17.45 -12.44 1.48
CA GLN A 131 17.70 -11.03 1.11
C GLN A 131 18.84 -10.86 0.10
N GLU A 132 19.80 -11.80 0.08
CA GLU A 132 20.98 -11.79 -0.78
C GLU A 132 20.70 -12.37 -2.18
N MET A 133 19.50 -12.95 -2.41
CA MET A 133 19.11 -13.43 -3.72
C MET A 133 19.13 -12.29 -4.73
N ARG A 134 19.79 -12.47 -5.87
CA ARG A 134 19.79 -11.45 -6.93
C ARG A 134 18.40 -11.35 -7.54
N ILE A 135 17.95 -10.11 -7.77
CA ILE A 135 16.61 -9.91 -8.36
C ILE A 135 16.52 -10.49 -9.77
N ALA A 136 17.63 -10.52 -10.52
CA ALA A 136 17.73 -11.12 -11.84
C ALA A 136 17.54 -12.66 -11.85
N ASP A 137 17.81 -13.33 -10.73
CA ASP A 137 17.68 -14.79 -10.59
C ASP A 137 16.25 -15.21 -10.16
N LEU A 138 15.36 -14.26 -9.96
CA LEU A 138 13.96 -14.55 -9.64
C LEU A 138 13.27 -15.21 -10.84
N LEU A 139 12.66 -16.37 -10.58
CA LEU A 139 11.86 -17.11 -11.55
C LEU A 139 10.37 -17.11 -11.12
N PRO A 140 9.44 -17.31 -12.05
CA PRO A 140 8.01 -17.44 -11.72
C PRO A 140 7.72 -18.47 -10.63
N MET A 141 8.45 -19.58 -10.62
CA MET A 141 8.32 -20.63 -9.60
C MET A 141 8.65 -20.15 -8.18
N HIS A 142 9.55 -19.19 -8.01
CA HIS A 142 9.86 -18.61 -6.70
C HIS A 142 8.66 -17.82 -6.17
N ILE A 143 7.96 -17.12 -7.04
CA ILE A 143 6.74 -16.36 -6.67
C ILE A 143 5.59 -17.32 -6.34
N GLU A 144 5.45 -18.43 -7.06
CA GLU A 144 4.45 -19.46 -6.74
C GLU A 144 4.71 -20.11 -5.38
N ARG A 145 5.97 -20.44 -5.09
CA ARG A 145 6.36 -20.99 -3.79
C ARG A 145 6.12 -19.97 -2.67
N LEU A 146 6.46 -18.69 -2.87
CA LEU A 146 6.16 -17.61 -1.94
C LEU A 146 4.65 -17.51 -1.69
N ARG A 147 3.81 -17.56 -2.76
CA ARG A 147 2.35 -17.56 -2.65
C ARG A 147 1.87 -18.71 -1.76
N ASN A 148 2.32 -19.93 -2.05
CA ASN A 148 1.89 -21.12 -1.31
C ASN A 148 2.30 -21.04 0.17
N HIS A 149 3.52 -20.58 0.45
CA HIS A 149 3.99 -20.30 1.80
C HIS A 149 3.14 -19.23 2.50
N LEU A 150 2.81 -18.14 1.82
CA LEU A 150 1.95 -17.09 2.41
C LEU A 150 0.52 -17.58 2.67
N LEU A 151 -0.01 -18.49 1.85
CA LEU A 151 -1.35 -19.06 2.04
C LEU A 151 -1.43 -20.00 3.25
N SER A 152 -0.34 -20.60 3.71
CA SER A 152 -0.34 -21.41 4.92
C SER A 152 -0.42 -20.57 6.21
N ASP A 153 -0.01 -19.30 6.17
CA ASP A 153 0.11 -18.41 7.35
C ASP A 153 -0.82 -17.20 7.31
N CYS A 154 -1.32 -16.82 6.14
CA CYS A 154 -2.07 -15.59 5.95
C CYS A 154 -3.44 -15.81 5.31
N GLN A 155 -4.38 -14.92 5.64
CA GLN A 155 -5.67 -14.87 4.93
C GLN A 155 -5.46 -14.57 3.44
N PRO A 156 -6.21 -15.21 2.52
CA PRO A 156 -6.06 -15.05 1.06
C PRO A 156 -6.08 -13.59 0.58
N ARG A 157 -6.90 -12.75 1.23
CA ARG A 157 -6.94 -11.30 0.93
C ARG A 157 -5.61 -10.60 1.24
N SER A 158 -4.93 -10.99 2.32
CA SER A 158 -3.61 -10.45 2.67
C SER A 158 -2.56 -10.93 1.68
N VAL A 159 -2.60 -12.21 1.30
CA VAL A 159 -1.71 -12.78 0.28
C VAL A 159 -1.85 -12.03 -1.04
N LYS A 160 -3.09 -11.76 -1.49
CA LYS A 160 -3.35 -10.95 -2.70
C LYS A 160 -2.69 -9.57 -2.61
N THR A 161 -2.77 -8.92 -1.44
CA THR A 161 -2.15 -7.60 -1.23
C THR A 161 -0.62 -7.70 -1.27
N TYR A 162 -0.03 -8.68 -0.58
CA TYR A 162 1.41 -8.86 -0.56
C TYR A 162 1.98 -9.17 -1.94
N LEU A 163 1.36 -10.09 -2.67
CA LEU A 163 1.78 -10.41 -4.04
C LEU A 163 1.57 -9.25 -5.01
N GLY A 164 0.52 -8.43 -4.82
CA GLY A 164 0.35 -7.19 -5.57
C GLY A 164 1.51 -6.21 -5.35
N HIS A 165 2.02 -6.12 -4.12
CA HIS A 165 3.21 -5.30 -3.81
C HIS A 165 4.50 -5.89 -4.40
N VAL A 166 4.67 -7.21 -4.36
CA VAL A 166 5.78 -7.90 -5.05
C VAL A 166 5.71 -7.65 -6.55
N GLY A 167 4.52 -7.74 -7.16
CA GLY A 167 4.31 -7.42 -8.57
C GLY A 167 4.67 -5.98 -8.94
N ASN A 168 4.44 -5.02 -8.03
CA ASN A 168 4.87 -3.63 -8.25
C ASN A 168 6.40 -3.49 -8.24
N LEU A 169 7.09 -4.17 -7.32
CA LEU A 169 8.56 -4.23 -7.30
C LEU A 169 9.11 -4.83 -8.60
N LEU A 170 8.57 -5.97 -9.04
CA LEU A 170 9.04 -6.65 -10.25
C LEU A 170 8.77 -5.82 -11.52
N ARG A 171 7.64 -5.13 -11.58
CA ARG A 171 7.36 -4.19 -12.69
C ARG A 171 8.36 -3.04 -12.72
N TRP A 172 8.64 -2.43 -11.56
CA TRP A 172 9.65 -1.40 -11.43
C TRP A 172 11.04 -1.93 -11.81
N ALA A 173 11.40 -3.14 -11.38
CA ALA A 173 12.68 -3.76 -11.73
C ALA A 173 12.80 -4.01 -13.24
N ALA A 174 11.73 -4.44 -13.91
CA ALA A 174 11.70 -4.59 -15.36
C ALA A 174 11.82 -3.24 -16.10
N GLN A 175 11.14 -2.20 -15.61
CA GLN A 175 11.22 -0.85 -16.17
C GLN A 175 12.62 -0.23 -16.02
N ASN A 176 13.36 -0.63 -14.98
CA ASN A 176 14.76 -0.20 -14.75
C ASN A 176 15.79 -1.22 -15.27
N GLU A 177 15.34 -2.18 -16.09
CA GLU A 177 16.20 -3.16 -16.74
C GLU A 177 17.02 -4.08 -15.80
N LEU A 178 16.55 -4.22 -14.54
CA LEU A 178 17.15 -5.11 -13.53
C LEU A 178 16.79 -6.59 -13.76
N ILE A 179 15.68 -6.84 -14.45
CA ILE A 179 15.20 -8.18 -14.88
C ILE A 179 14.75 -8.12 -16.32
N GLU A 180 14.97 -9.19 -17.08
CA GLU A 180 14.63 -9.24 -18.51
C GLU A 180 13.13 -9.32 -18.80
N ARG A 181 12.35 -9.88 -17.89
CA ARG A 181 10.92 -10.15 -18.11
C ARG A 181 10.06 -9.61 -16.99
N GLN A 182 8.89 -9.06 -17.33
CA GLN A 182 7.81 -8.89 -16.39
C GLN A 182 7.20 -10.24 -16.04
N PHE A 183 7.22 -10.60 -14.77
CA PHE A 183 6.44 -11.73 -14.29
C PHE A 183 5.00 -11.29 -14.09
N ASP A 184 4.07 -12.02 -14.69
CA ASP A 184 2.67 -11.85 -14.36
C ASP A 184 2.40 -12.50 -13.00
N VAL A 185 2.44 -11.67 -11.96
CA VAL A 185 2.11 -12.06 -10.58
C VAL A 185 0.59 -12.07 -10.42
N ARG A 186 -0.13 -12.76 -11.32
CA ARG A 186 -1.56 -12.98 -11.12
C ARG A 186 -1.73 -14.03 -10.04
N VAL A 187 -2.21 -13.54 -8.91
CA VAL A 187 -2.86 -14.44 -7.97
C VAL A 187 -4.18 -14.84 -8.61
N ASN A 188 -4.26 -16.02 -9.18
CA ASN A 188 -5.54 -16.66 -9.36
C ASN A 188 -6.13 -16.82 -7.97
N SER A 189 -6.73 -15.73 -7.49
CA SER A 189 -7.62 -15.81 -6.36
C SER A 189 -8.77 -16.67 -6.86
N ALA A 190 -8.74 -17.97 -6.55
CA ALA A 190 -9.99 -18.70 -6.45
C ALA A 190 -10.97 -17.69 -5.85
N LYS A 191 -12.19 -17.61 -6.38
CA LYS A 191 -13.23 -16.76 -5.81
C LYS A 191 -13.37 -17.17 -4.35
N VAL A 192 -12.45 -16.70 -3.51
CA VAL A 192 -12.59 -16.84 -2.08
C VAL A 192 -13.79 -15.96 -1.82
N SER A 193 -14.93 -16.63 -1.73
CA SER A 193 -16.12 -16.06 -1.14
C SER A 193 -15.64 -15.38 0.13
N THR A 194 -15.47 -14.05 0.05
CA THR A 194 -15.13 -13.26 1.21
C THR A 194 -16.38 -13.23 2.08
N GLY A 195 -16.71 -14.41 2.63
CA GLY A 195 -17.73 -14.53 3.63
C GLY A 195 -17.45 -13.49 4.69
N LYS A 196 -18.36 -12.53 4.83
CA LYS A 196 -18.42 -11.47 5.84
C LYS A 196 -17.60 -10.22 5.56
N SER A 197 -17.86 -9.52 4.46
CA SER A 197 -17.44 -8.11 4.37
C SER A 197 -18.42 -7.19 5.09
N ALA A 198 -19.73 -7.39 4.98
CA ALA A 198 -20.77 -6.60 5.62
C ALA A 198 -21.59 -7.47 6.62
N ASP A 199 -21.61 -7.02 7.87
CA ASP A 199 -22.32 -7.62 8.97
C ASP A 199 -23.00 -6.49 9.79
N PRO A 200 -24.03 -5.82 9.21
CA PRO A 200 -24.66 -4.66 9.81
C PRO A 200 -25.39 -5.03 11.10
N PHE A 201 -25.65 -4.02 11.92
CA PHE A 201 -26.51 -4.12 13.07
C PHE A 201 -27.97 -3.99 12.65
N GLU A 202 -28.82 -4.81 13.25
CA GLU A 202 -30.25 -4.57 13.22
C GLU A 202 -30.59 -3.34 14.08
N LEU A 203 -31.73 -2.70 13.81
CA LEU A 203 -32.12 -1.49 14.54
C LEU A 203 -32.21 -1.72 16.05
N TRP A 204 -32.79 -2.83 16.47
CA TRP A 204 -32.93 -3.20 17.90
C TRP A 204 -31.58 -3.46 18.57
N GLU A 205 -30.61 -4.05 17.84
CA GLU A 205 -29.24 -4.25 18.35
C GLU A 205 -28.54 -2.92 18.59
N PHE A 206 -28.69 -1.99 17.63
CA PHE A 206 -28.11 -0.65 17.74
C PHE A 206 -28.76 0.14 18.88
N GLN A 207 -30.09 0.03 19.06
CA GLN A 207 -30.80 0.65 20.18
C GLN A 207 -30.24 0.17 21.52
N LYS A 208 -30.09 -1.16 21.70
CA LYS A 208 -29.46 -1.72 22.90
C LYS A 208 -28.05 -1.16 23.17
N LEU A 209 -27.25 -0.94 22.14
CA LEU A 209 -25.94 -0.30 22.29
C LEU A 209 -26.04 1.14 22.78
N LEU A 210 -27.02 1.90 22.29
CA LEU A 210 -27.26 3.27 22.72
C LEU A 210 -27.75 3.35 24.17
N ASP A 211 -28.63 2.40 24.57
CA ASP A 211 -29.22 2.37 25.93
C ASP A 211 -28.17 2.10 27.02
N VAL A 212 -27.19 1.25 26.72
CA VAL A 212 -26.11 0.97 27.68
C VAL A 212 -24.98 2.00 27.67
N THR A 213 -24.99 2.93 26.70
CA THR A 213 -23.95 3.94 26.52
C THR A 213 -24.27 5.18 27.34
N SER A 214 -23.64 5.31 28.51
CA SER A 214 -23.82 6.45 29.42
C SER A 214 -23.04 7.71 29.02
N ASN A 215 -21.91 7.55 28.33
CA ASN A 215 -21.11 8.69 27.89
C ASN A 215 -21.78 9.36 26.69
N LYS A 216 -22.26 10.59 26.89
CA LYS A 216 -22.98 11.38 25.88
C LYS A 216 -22.17 11.55 24.58
N GLN A 217 -20.92 11.98 24.69
CA GLN A 217 -20.07 12.15 23.49
C GLN A 217 -19.88 10.84 22.73
N PHE A 218 -19.69 9.71 23.42
CA PHE A 218 -19.57 8.41 22.76
C PHE A 218 -20.88 7.99 22.10
N LYS A 219 -22.04 8.26 22.74
CA LYS A 219 -23.37 8.03 22.14
C LYS A 219 -23.55 8.86 20.87
N ASN A 220 -23.15 10.13 20.87
CA ASN A 220 -23.20 11.01 19.71
C ASN A 220 -22.29 10.49 18.58
N ILE A 221 -21.08 9.97 18.90
CA ILE A 221 -20.18 9.33 17.93
C ILE A 221 -20.87 8.13 17.26
N LEU A 222 -21.56 7.28 18.03
CA LEU A 222 -22.27 6.11 17.48
C LEU A 222 -23.39 6.52 16.53
N LEU A 223 -24.20 7.51 16.93
CA LEU A 223 -25.29 8.06 16.12
C LEU A 223 -24.77 8.67 14.83
N VAL A 224 -23.75 9.52 14.88
CA VAL A 224 -23.17 10.14 13.69
C VAL A 224 -22.59 9.06 12.74
N LEU A 225 -21.88 8.06 13.25
CA LEU A 225 -21.34 6.97 12.42
C LEU A 225 -22.45 6.13 11.74
N ALA A 226 -23.51 5.79 12.48
CA ALA A 226 -24.60 4.92 11.99
C ALA A 226 -25.51 5.66 10.99
N TYR A 227 -25.74 6.96 11.16
CA TYR A 227 -26.71 7.73 10.35
C TYR A 227 -26.04 8.61 9.28
N THR A 228 -24.72 8.57 9.14
CA THR A 228 -24.00 9.29 8.05
C THR A 228 -23.15 8.36 7.21
N GLY A 229 -22.78 7.19 7.71
CA GLY A 229 -21.90 6.25 7.03
C GLY A 229 -20.48 6.76 6.80
N ILE A 230 -20.04 7.87 7.42
CA ILE A 230 -18.67 8.37 7.29
C ILE A 230 -17.65 7.41 7.90
N ARG A 231 -16.39 7.51 7.44
CA ARG A 231 -15.32 6.66 7.99
C ARG A 231 -14.89 7.15 9.38
N PRO A 232 -14.47 6.25 10.31
CA PRO A 232 -13.99 6.68 11.62
C PRO A 232 -12.84 7.70 11.58
N GLY A 233 -12.01 7.66 10.55
CA GLY A 233 -10.94 8.64 10.35
C GLY A 233 -11.44 10.02 9.89
N GLU A 234 -12.53 10.06 9.15
CA GLU A 234 -13.24 11.27 8.74
C GLU A 234 -13.96 11.90 9.96
N LEU A 235 -14.70 11.08 10.73
CA LEU A 235 -15.33 11.52 11.98
C LEU A 235 -14.32 12.17 12.94
N ARG A 236 -13.15 11.56 13.14
CA ARG A 236 -12.11 12.12 14.01
C ARG A 236 -11.55 13.45 13.53
N ALA A 237 -11.61 13.70 12.21
CA ALA A 237 -11.09 14.91 11.57
C ALA A 237 -12.14 16.03 11.46
N LEU A 238 -13.38 15.80 11.92
CA LEU A 238 -14.43 16.81 11.85
C LEU A 238 -14.10 18.03 12.73
N SER A 239 -14.30 19.18 12.14
CA SER A 239 -14.25 20.49 12.81
C SER A 239 -15.65 21.11 12.81
N TRP A 240 -15.96 21.98 13.75
CA TRP A 240 -17.23 22.70 13.76
C TRP A 240 -17.44 23.55 12.51
N GLY A 241 -16.38 24.02 11.86
CA GLY A 241 -16.49 24.66 10.54
C GLY A 241 -16.84 23.73 9.38
N ASP A 242 -16.99 22.42 9.61
CA ASP A 242 -17.47 21.45 8.63
C ASP A 242 -18.97 21.14 8.78
N VAL A 243 -19.59 21.56 9.87
CA VAL A 243 -21.01 21.29 10.18
C VAL A 243 -21.83 22.52 9.81
N ASP A 244 -22.76 22.32 8.90
CA ASP A 244 -23.75 23.32 8.52
C ASP A 244 -25.12 22.87 9.06
N PHE A 245 -25.58 23.51 10.11
CA PHE A 245 -26.86 23.18 10.75
C PHE A 245 -28.06 23.72 9.98
N GLU A 246 -27.88 24.79 9.23
CA GLU A 246 -28.96 25.40 8.41
C GLU A 246 -29.28 24.51 7.23
N GLN A 247 -28.24 24.10 6.48
CA GLN A 247 -28.40 23.18 5.36
C GLN A 247 -28.45 21.70 5.76
N GLN A 248 -28.24 21.40 7.04
CA GLN A 248 -28.21 20.04 7.61
C GLN A 248 -27.20 19.14 6.89
N VAL A 249 -25.96 19.61 6.70
CA VAL A 249 -24.90 18.86 6.03
C VAL A 249 -23.58 18.86 6.78
N LEU A 250 -22.77 17.82 6.49
CA LEU A 250 -21.36 17.73 6.87
C LEU A 250 -20.47 17.86 5.62
N ASN A 251 -19.50 18.73 5.68
CA ASN A 251 -18.44 18.85 4.70
C ASN A 251 -17.27 17.92 5.04
N ILE A 252 -17.15 16.79 4.39
CA ILE A 252 -16.06 15.83 4.63
C ILE A 252 -14.82 16.26 3.84
N ARG A 253 -13.94 17.01 4.48
CA ARG A 253 -12.74 17.62 3.88
C ARG A 253 -11.45 16.92 4.29
N ARG A 254 -11.44 16.19 5.41
CA ARG A 254 -10.23 15.66 6.05
C ARG A 254 -10.43 14.24 6.57
N ASN A 255 -9.31 13.55 6.75
CA ASN A 255 -9.24 12.26 7.40
C ASN A 255 -7.97 12.20 8.27
N ILE A 256 -8.05 11.67 9.47
CA ILE A 256 -6.88 11.41 10.31
C ILE A 256 -6.44 9.96 10.12
N THR A 257 -5.15 9.74 9.84
CA THR A 257 -4.59 8.39 9.72
C THR A 257 -4.62 7.66 11.06
N GLN A 258 -4.79 6.34 11.00
CA GLN A 258 -5.00 5.55 12.22
C GLN A 258 -3.80 5.58 13.18
N GLN A 259 -2.58 5.52 12.65
CA GLN A 259 -1.40 5.29 13.48
C GLN A 259 -0.62 6.56 13.83
N GLN A 260 -0.52 7.53 12.92
CA GLN A 260 0.33 8.71 13.12
C GLN A 260 -0.44 9.99 13.39
N MET A 261 -1.78 9.92 13.48
CA MET A 261 -2.64 11.11 13.63
C MET A 261 -2.37 12.20 12.58
N GLN A 262 -1.91 11.80 11.40
CA GLN A 262 -1.64 12.72 10.31
C GLN A 262 -2.94 13.11 9.63
N PHE A 263 -3.17 14.40 9.47
CA PHE A 263 -4.30 14.93 8.72
C PHE A 263 -4.00 14.89 7.22
N LYS A 264 -4.94 14.38 6.44
CA LYS A 264 -4.88 14.31 4.98
C LYS A 264 -6.27 14.39 4.35
N LEU A 265 -6.32 14.52 3.04
CA LEU A 265 -7.59 14.40 2.30
C LEU A 265 -8.26 13.04 2.54
N PRO A 266 -9.59 12.93 2.35
CA PRO A 266 -10.29 11.66 2.34
C PRO A 266 -9.64 10.65 1.39
N LYS A 267 -9.94 9.36 1.56
CA LYS A 267 -9.26 8.26 0.83
C LYS A 267 -9.28 8.42 -0.71
N THR A 268 -10.29 9.10 -1.25
CA THR A 268 -10.44 9.36 -2.69
C THR A 268 -9.81 10.67 -3.15
N ASN A 269 -9.11 11.38 -2.27
CA ASN A 269 -8.59 12.74 -2.46
C ASN A 269 -9.67 13.77 -2.87
N ARG A 270 -10.95 13.47 -2.61
CA ARG A 270 -12.09 14.34 -2.92
C ARG A 270 -12.82 14.68 -1.63
N THR A 271 -13.21 15.93 -1.51
CA THR A 271 -14.18 16.40 -0.52
C THR A 271 -15.58 15.97 -0.96
N ARG A 272 -16.51 15.85 -0.01
CA ARG A 272 -17.91 15.58 -0.30
C ARG A 272 -18.81 16.17 0.76
N ILE A 273 -20.05 16.36 0.38
CA ILE A 273 -21.14 16.74 1.27
C ILE A 273 -21.85 15.46 1.73
N VAL A 274 -22.19 15.40 3.02
CA VAL A 274 -22.99 14.33 3.63
C VAL A 274 -24.21 14.97 4.25
N HIS A 275 -25.39 14.60 3.76
CA HIS A 275 -26.66 15.06 4.30
C HIS A 275 -26.94 14.39 5.66
N LEU A 276 -27.37 15.18 6.62
CA LEU A 276 -27.62 14.73 7.98
C LEU A 276 -29.06 14.19 8.11
N MET A 277 -29.18 12.93 8.48
CA MET A 277 -30.46 12.39 8.96
C MET A 277 -30.77 12.93 10.36
N PRO A 278 -32.06 13.04 10.77
CA PRO A 278 -32.45 13.63 12.04
C PRO A 278 -31.70 13.11 13.27
N PRO A 279 -31.41 11.78 13.42
CA PRO A 279 -30.66 11.32 14.59
C PRO A 279 -29.20 11.80 14.62
N ALA A 280 -28.55 11.95 13.46
CA ALA A 280 -27.20 12.50 13.38
C ALA A 280 -27.17 13.99 13.63
N LEU A 281 -28.17 14.73 13.14
CA LEU A 281 -28.34 16.15 13.37
C LEU A 281 -28.50 16.44 14.87
N ALA A 282 -29.43 15.75 15.53
CA ALA A 282 -29.66 15.88 16.97
C ALA A 282 -28.42 15.55 17.80
N ALA A 283 -27.69 14.49 17.42
CA ALA A 283 -26.43 14.12 18.07
C ALA A 283 -25.34 15.21 17.93
N LEU A 284 -25.27 15.90 16.78
CA LEU A 284 -24.33 17.00 16.58
C LEU A 284 -24.77 18.26 17.34
N GLN A 285 -26.06 18.54 17.45
CA GLN A 285 -26.59 19.63 18.27
C GLN A 285 -26.27 19.43 19.75
N GLU A 286 -26.45 18.21 20.27
CA GLU A 286 -26.04 17.85 21.63
C GLU A 286 -24.52 17.94 21.80
N GLN A 287 -23.75 17.49 20.81
CA GLN A 287 -22.30 17.54 20.82
C GLN A 287 -21.76 18.98 20.84
N LEU A 288 -22.47 19.92 20.21
CA LEU A 288 -22.12 21.35 20.21
C LEU A 288 -22.09 21.91 21.64
N GLN A 289 -22.97 21.48 22.53
CA GLN A 289 -22.98 21.85 23.94
C GLN A 289 -21.75 21.32 24.68
N ILE A 290 -21.14 20.23 24.21
CA ILE A 290 -19.98 19.61 24.87
C ILE A 290 -18.67 20.25 24.40
N THR A 291 -18.53 20.50 23.09
CA THR A 291 -17.25 20.91 22.50
C THR A 291 -17.28 22.20 21.70
N GLY A 292 -18.44 22.81 21.49
CA GLY A 292 -18.58 23.99 20.63
C GLY A 292 -17.85 25.23 21.17
N ALA A 293 -17.75 25.39 22.50
CA ALA A 293 -17.06 26.50 23.16
C ALA A 293 -15.55 26.25 23.39
N LEU A 294 -15.03 25.08 22.99
CA LEU A 294 -13.60 24.76 23.17
C LEU A 294 -12.72 25.56 22.22
N SER A 295 -11.45 25.72 22.58
CA SER A 295 -10.48 26.48 21.79
C SER A 295 -10.10 25.79 20.50
N ASP A 296 -9.79 26.58 19.49
CA ASP A 296 -9.26 26.18 18.23
C ASP A 296 -7.84 25.61 18.39
N THR A 297 -7.44 24.74 17.50
CA THR A 297 -6.10 24.16 17.44
C THR A 297 -5.53 24.21 16.03
N LYS A 298 -4.23 24.42 15.95
CA LYS A 298 -3.50 24.40 14.67
C LYS A 298 -3.11 22.96 14.32
N ILE A 299 -3.31 22.57 13.08
CA ILE A 299 -2.92 21.27 12.54
C ILE A 299 -2.18 21.44 11.21
N ASP A 300 -1.33 20.48 10.88
CA ASP A 300 -0.67 20.40 9.59
C ASP A 300 -1.40 19.36 8.71
N MET A 301 -1.99 19.86 7.62
CA MET A 301 -2.71 19.06 6.62
C MET A 301 -1.74 18.62 5.52
N HIS A 302 -1.53 17.33 5.37
CA HIS A 302 -0.66 16.77 4.34
C HIS A 302 -1.44 16.52 3.05
N LEU A 303 -1.04 17.20 1.99
CA LEU A 303 -1.60 17.08 0.65
C LEU A 303 -0.76 16.18 -0.26
N PRO A 304 -1.31 15.72 -1.40
CA PRO A 304 -0.51 15.03 -2.43
C PRO A 304 0.70 15.87 -2.86
N GLY A 305 1.77 15.20 -3.25
CA GLY A 305 3.02 15.89 -3.64
C GLY A 305 3.88 16.39 -2.47
N GLY A 306 3.55 16.00 -1.23
CA GLY A 306 4.33 16.38 -0.04
C GLY A 306 4.06 17.78 0.49
N MET A 307 3.10 18.50 -0.08
CA MET A 307 2.70 19.82 0.39
C MET A 307 2.04 19.74 1.77
N ILE A 308 2.37 20.67 2.65
CA ILE A 308 1.77 20.81 3.99
C ILE A 308 1.09 22.18 4.08
N VAL A 309 -0.19 22.15 4.47
CA VAL A 309 -0.99 23.37 4.68
C VAL A 309 -1.43 23.42 6.13
N ARG A 310 -1.10 24.52 6.81
CA ARG A 310 -1.54 24.74 8.20
C ARG A 310 -2.98 25.22 8.22
N GLN A 311 -3.81 24.59 9.06
CA GLN A 311 -5.21 24.93 9.27
C GLN A 311 -5.50 25.13 10.76
N THR A 312 -6.46 25.99 11.07
CA THR A 312 -6.96 26.17 12.43
C THR A 312 -8.35 25.55 12.52
N LEU A 313 -8.53 24.59 13.44
CA LEU A 313 -9.72 23.76 13.55
C LEU A 313 -10.20 23.69 14.99
N ARG A 314 -11.51 23.65 15.18
CA ARG A 314 -12.16 23.32 16.44
C ARG A 314 -12.78 21.93 16.32
N PRO A 315 -12.24 20.90 17.04
CA PRO A 315 -12.72 19.52 16.87
C PRO A 315 -14.17 19.35 17.34
N VAL A 316 -14.98 18.64 16.55
CA VAL A 316 -16.33 18.23 16.95
C VAL A 316 -16.24 17.19 18.07
N PHE A 317 -15.37 16.20 17.91
CA PHE A 317 -15.15 15.15 18.91
C PHE A 317 -13.72 15.24 19.46
N ARG A 318 -13.62 15.39 20.77
CA ARG A 318 -12.35 15.62 21.47
C ARG A 318 -12.19 14.66 22.64
N PRO A 319 -11.00 14.03 22.84
CA PRO A 319 -10.76 13.23 24.04
C PRO A 319 -10.78 14.10 25.30
N THR A 320 -11.39 13.58 26.37
CA THR A 320 -11.45 14.27 27.67
C THR A 320 -10.06 14.44 28.28
N LYS A 321 -9.21 13.40 28.18
CA LYS A 321 -7.81 13.46 28.59
C LYS A 321 -6.95 13.80 27.40
N LEU A 322 -6.27 14.93 27.45
CA LEU A 322 -5.34 15.37 26.43
C LEU A 322 -3.94 14.81 26.71
N VAL A 323 -3.23 14.49 25.64
CA VAL A 323 -1.83 14.06 25.71
C VAL A 323 -0.96 15.26 25.35
N PRO A 324 -0.03 15.70 26.21
CA PRO A 324 0.88 16.79 25.89
C PRO A 324 1.60 16.58 24.55
N GLY A 325 1.72 17.64 23.76
CA GLY A 325 2.37 17.60 22.44
C GLY A 325 1.54 16.93 21.32
N ARG A 326 0.30 16.49 21.59
CA ARG A 326 -0.61 15.97 20.56
C ARG A 326 -1.80 16.88 20.34
N PRO A 327 -2.25 17.02 19.09
CA PRO A 327 -3.48 17.78 18.81
C PRO A 327 -4.69 17.12 19.49
N PRO A 328 -5.70 17.89 19.91
CA PRO A 328 -6.84 17.42 20.70
C PRO A 328 -7.87 16.64 19.87
N PHE A 329 -7.40 15.69 19.10
CA PHE A 329 -8.20 14.78 18.30
C PHE A 329 -8.03 13.33 18.77
N TYR A 330 -9.04 12.52 18.55
CA TYR A 330 -8.98 11.11 18.93
C TYR A 330 -7.91 10.33 18.14
N SER A 331 -7.21 9.42 18.82
CA SER A 331 -6.27 8.48 18.20
C SER A 331 -6.98 7.41 17.33
N GLY A 332 -6.23 6.65 16.56
CA GLY A 332 -6.80 5.60 15.71
C GLY A 332 -7.51 4.46 16.44
N VAL A 333 -7.21 4.29 17.73
CA VAL A 333 -7.76 3.21 18.57
C VAL A 333 -8.86 3.68 19.53
N PHE A 334 -9.31 4.93 19.40
CA PHE A 334 -10.22 5.57 20.34
C PHE A 334 -11.54 4.82 20.57
N LEU A 335 -12.06 4.15 19.56
CA LEU A 335 -13.28 3.37 19.64
C LEU A 335 -13.11 2.02 20.32
N VAL A 336 -11.90 1.46 20.43
CA VAL A 336 -11.70 0.05 20.80
C VAL A 336 -12.22 -0.27 22.21
N ALA A 337 -11.80 0.50 23.20
CA ALA A 337 -12.19 0.24 24.58
C ALA A 337 -13.68 0.57 24.85
N PRO A 338 -14.20 1.78 24.54
CA PRO A 338 -15.59 2.10 24.79
C PRO A 338 -16.54 1.24 23.96
N TRP A 339 -16.19 0.88 22.74
CA TRP A 339 -16.94 -0.02 21.89
C TRP A 339 -17.07 -1.42 22.51
N ARG A 340 -15.93 -2.00 22.94
CA ARG A 340 -15.93 -3.32 23.58
C ARG A 340 -16.79 -3.32 24.86
N ALA A 341 -16.68 -2.28 25.66
CA ALA A 341 -17.49 -2.12 26.87
C ALA A 341 -19.00 -2.06 26.55
N ALA A 342 -19.40 -1.27 25.55
CA ALA A 342 -20.79 -1.16 25.12
C ALA A 342 -21.32 -2.49 24.57
N ILE A 343 -20.59 -3.18 23.71
CA ILE A 343 -20.95 -4.50 23.18
C ILE A 343 -21.15 -5.52 24.33
N ASN A 344 -20.20 -5.61 25.24
CA ASN A 344 -20.28 -6.56 26.36
C ASN A 344 -21.49 -6.25 27.27
N LYS A 345 -21.76 -4.99 27.55
CA LYS A 345 -22.86 -4.57 28.40
C LYS A 345 -24.23 -4.74 27.73
N SER A 346 -24.32 -4.58 26.42
CA SER A 346 -25.57 -4.73 25.67
C SER A 346 -25.97 -6.18 25.40
N GLY A 347 -25.06 -7.14 25.54
CA GLY A 347 -25.28 -8.54 25.16
C GLY A 347 -25.41 -8.76 23.65
N VAL A 348 -25.18 -7.73 22.83
CA VAL A 348 -25.21 -7.83 21.38
C VAL A 348 -23.96 -8.56 20.88
N ARG A 349 -24.11 -9.39 19.86
CA ARG A 349 -22.99 -10.13 19.25
C ARG A 349 -21.87 -9.16 18.81
N TYR A 350 -20.62 -9.50 19.13
CA TYR A 350 -19.47 -8.66 18.80
C TYR A 350 -19.31 -8.47 17.30
N ARG A 351 -19.26 -7.21 16.89
CA ARG A 351 -18.85 -6.74 15.59
C ARG A 351 -17.90 -5.55 15.78
N ARG A 352 -17.01 -5.30 14.82
CA ARG A 352 -16.15 -4.10 14.87
C ARG A 352 -16.98 -2.84 14.67
N ALA A 353 -16.62 -1.73 15.32
CA ALA A 353 -17.32 -0.44 15.17
C ALA A 353 -17.43 0.04 13.70
N TYR A 354 -16.52 -0.39 12.83
CA TYR A 354 -16.59 -0.11 11.39
C TYR A 354 -17.86 -0.66 10.73
N GLN A 355 -18.51 -1.65 11.34
CA GLN A 355 -19.77 -2.19 10.83
C GLN A 355 -20.94 -1.19 10.91
N LEU A 356 -20.82 -0.11 11.71
CA LEU A 356 -21.81 0.98 11.69
C LEU A 356 -21.92 1.64 10.30
N ARG A 357 -20.82 1.71 9.56
CA ARG A 357 -20.85 2.18 8.18
C ARG A 357 -21.56 1.19 7.25
N HIS A 358 -21.43 -0.11 7.49
CA HIS A 358 -22.19 -1.12 6.76
C HIS A 358 -23.67 -1.10 7.17
N THR A 359 -23.95 -0.78 8.44
CA THR A 359 -25.30 -0.56 8.95
C THR A 359 -25.98 0.61 8.25
N PHE A 360 -25.30 1.74 8.11
CA PHE A 360 -25.80 2.87 7.31
C PHE A 360 -26.25 2.42 5.91
N ALA A 361 -25.39 1.69 5.20
CA ALA A 361 -25.70 1.25 3.86
C ALA A 361 -26.88 0.29 3.81
N SER A 362 -26.90 -0.76 4.67
CA SER A 362 -27.99 -1.75 4.67
C SER A 362 -29.32 -1.11 5.04
N TRP A 363 -29.38 -0.26 6.06
CA TRP A 363 -30.61 0.42 6.47
C TRP A 363 -31.18 1.31 5.35
N ASN A 364 -30.29 2.08 4.68
CA ASN A 364 -30.75 2.94 3.58
C ASN A 364 -31.20 2.13 2.37
N ILE A 365 -30.54 1.01 2.04
CA ILE A 365 -30.93 0.13 0.95
C ILE A 365 -32.29 -0.54 1.25
N THR A 366 -32.48 -1.07 2.45
CA THR A 366 -33.76 -1.70 2.84
C THR A 366 -34.90 -0.69 2.96
N ALA A 367 -34.59 0.59 3.15
CA ALA A 367 -35.55 1.69 3.09
C ALA A 367 -35.71 2.27 1.67
N HIS A 368 -35.35 1.52 0.61
CA HIS A 368 -35.44 1.93 -0.80
C HIS A 368 -34.70 3.21 -1.15
N GLY A 369 -33.61 3.51 -0.44
CA GLY A 369 -32.77 4.66 -0.73
C GLY A 369 -32.06 4.55 -2.09
N ASN A 370 -31.92 5.66 -2.79
CA ASN A 370 -31.21 5.73 -4.06
C ASN A 370 -29.75 5.28 -3.89
N LEU A 371 -29.33 4.25 -4.64
CA LEU A 371 -27.98 3.67 -4.54
C LEU A 371 -26.87 4.65 -4.89
N ALA A 372 -27.09 5.58 -5.84
CA ALA A 372 -26.11 6.60 -6.21
C ALA A 372 -25.92 7.59 -5.05
N PHE A 373 -27.01 8.03 -4.42
CA PHE A 373 -26.98 8.88 -3.24
C PHE A 373 -26.25 8.20 -2.07
N ILE A 374 -26.58 6.93 -1.76
CA ILE A 374 -25.91 6.18 -0.70
C ILE A 374 -24.40 6.04 -0.97
N ALA A 375 -24.01 5.76 -2.22
CA ALA A 375 -22.61 5.66 -2.61
C ALA A 375 -21.87 6.99 -2.42
N GLU A 376 -22.49 8.11 -2.81
CA GLU A 376 -21.95 9.46 -2.62
C GLU A 376 -21.80 9.82 -1.15
N GLN A 377 -22.83 9.61 -0.32
CA GLN A 377 -22.78 9.81 1.13
C GLN A 377 -21.61 9.04 1.76
N MET A 378 -21.42 7.80 1.37
CA MET A 378 -20.32 6.97 1.84
C MET A 378 -18.95 7.35 1.22
N GLY A 379 -18.90 8.11 0.14
CA GLY A 379 -17.67 8.42 -0.61
C GLY A 379 -17.09 7.17 -1.28
N HIS A 380 -17.95 6.41 -1.95
CA HIS A 380 -17.61 5.37 -2.91
C HIS A 380 -17.49 5.97 -4.30
N ASN A 381 -16.57 5.45 -5.12
CA ASN A 381 -16.35 5.95 -6.48
C ASN A 381 -17.49 5.55 -7.45
N SER A 382 -18.28 4.53 -7.09
CA SER A 382 -19.40 4.07 -7.90
C SER A 382 -20.41 3.28 -7.06
N ALA A 383 -21.66 3.23 -7.52
CA ALA A 383 -22.72 2.39 -6.95
C ALA A 383 -22.41 0.89 -7.09
N ARG A 384 -21.57 0.47 -8.05
CA ARG A 384 -21.17 -0.92 -8.24
C ARG A 384 -20.58 -1.56 -6.97
N MET A 385 -19.82 -0.80 -6.19
CA MET A 385 -19.29 -1.29 -4.91
C MET A 385 -20.42 -1.62 -3.92
N LEU A 386 -21.53 -0.88 -3.93
CA LEU A 386 -22.70 -1.21 -3.11
C LEU A 386 -23.33 -2.53 -3.57
N GLN A 387 -23.49 -2.75 -4.88
CA GLN A 387 -24.01 -3.98 -5.44
C GLN A 387 -23.15 -5.19 -5.06
N GLU A 388 -21.83 -5.09 -5.16
CA GLU A 388 -20.90 -6.15 -4.82
C GLU A 388 -20.91 -6.51 -3.31
N VAL A 389 -21.10 -5.53 -2.42
CA VAL A 389 -21.04 -5.72 -0.97
C VAL A 389 -22.41 -5.98 -0.36
N TYR A 390 -23.47 -5.35 -0.88
CA TYR A 390 -24.80 -5.33 -0.29
C TYR A 390 -25.87 -5.98 -1.17
N GLY A 391 -25.50 -6.80 -2.17
CA GLY A 391 -26.43 -7.43 -3.11
C GLY A 391 -27.61 -8.11 -2.45
N LYS A 392 -27.41 -8.86 -1.36
CA LYS A 392 -28.48 -9.54 -0.62
C LYS A 392 -29.56 -8.60 -0.04
N TRP A 393 -29.19 -7.39 0.39
CA TRP A 393 -30.14 -6.38 0.89
C TRP A 393 -30.86 -5.68 -0.27
N ILE A 394 -30.18 -5.48 -1.40
CA ILE A 394 -30.77 -4.96 -2.63
C ILE A 394 -31.82 -5.96 -3.13
N GLU A 395 -31.51 -7.25 -3.19
CA GLU A 395 -32.46 -8.31 -3.58
C GLU A 395 -33.65 -8.39 -2.64
N SER A 396 -33.43 -8.29 -1.33
CA SER A 396 -34.52 -8.26 -0.35
C SER A 396 -35.42 -7.04 -0.52
N ALA A 397 -34.86 -5.85 -0.76
CA ALA A 397 -35.62 -4.63 -1.00
C ALA A 397 -36.44 -4.71 -2.30
N SER A 398 -35.87 -5.30 -3.36
CA SER A 398 -36.51 -5.39 -4.68
C SER A 398 -37.84 -6.12 -4.67
N ARG A 399 -38.13 -6.97 -3.67
CA ARG A 399 -39.42 -7.71 -3.56
C ARG A 399 -40.61 -6.78 -3.35
N SER A 400 -40.42 -5.63 -2.69
CA SER A 400 -41.46 -4.62 -2.45
C SER A 400 -41.28 -3.35 -3.31
N GLU A 401 -40.34 -3.36 -4.25
CA GLU A 401 -40.00 -2.16 -5.04
C GLU A 401 -41.18 -1.67 -5.87
N ALA A 402 -41.95 -2.58 -6.49
CA ALA A 402 -43.10 -2.22 -7.30
C ALA A 402 -44.17 -1.47 -6.47
N ASP A 403 -44.45 -1.93 -5.23
CA ASP A 403 -45.40 -1.29 -4.35
C ASP A 403 -44.93 0.10 -3.89
N VAL A 404 -43.63 0.23 -3.62
CA VAL A 404 -43.01 1.51 -3.24
C VAL A 404 -43.09 2.50 -4.39
N ILE A 405 -42.71 2.07 -5.62
CA ILE A 405 -42.77 2.90 -6.82
C ILE A 405 -44.22 3.32 -7.07
N TRP A 406 -45.17 2.38 -7.01
CA TRP A 406 -46.57 2.68 -7.21
C TRP A 406 -47.08 3.70 -6.19
N SER A 407 -46.80 3.50 -4.91
CA SER A 407 -47.20 4.44 -3.86
C SER A 407 -46.61 5.84 -4.06
N ALA A 408 -45.37 5.93 -4.54
CA ALA A 408 -44.72 7.21 -4.87
C ALA A 408 -45.35 7.88 -6.09
N MET A 409 -45.68 7.11 -7.12
CA MET A 409 -46.40 7.61 -8.30
C MET A 409 -47.78 8.16 -7.95
N GLN A 410 -48.53 7.49 -7.08
CA GLN A 410 -49.84 7.96 -6.58
C GLN A 410 -49.69 9.32 -5.87
N LYS A 411 -48.71 9.43 -4.94
CA LYS A 411 -48.46 10.67 -4.20
C LYS A 411 -48.10 11.87 -5.13
N ASN A 412 -47.42 11.59 -6.22
CA ASN A 412 -46.98 12.61 -7.20
C ASN A 412 -48.01 12.91 -8.31
N GLY A 413 -49.21 12.35 -8.21
CA GLY A 413 -50.28 12.60 -9.18
C GLY A 413 -50.09 11.91 -10.53
N HIS A 414 -49.20 10.93 -10.64
CA HIS A 414 -48.99 10.16 -11.88
C HIS A 414 -49.95 8.96 -11.97
N LEU A 415 -51.26 9.22 -11.79
CA LEU A 415 -52.27 8.19 -12.00
C LEU A 415 -52.70 8.19 -13.47
N PRO A 416 -52.83 7.00 -14.13
CA PRO A 416 -53.54 6.95 -15.41
C PRO A 416 -54.99 7.41 -15.21
N GLN A 417 -55.47 8.28 -16.09
CA GLN A 417 -56.88 8.66 -16.16
C GLN A 417 -57.74 7.46 -16.56
#